data_4941c0d6bc6b242106804d5d4896caf2
#
_entry.id   4941c0d6bc6b242106804d5d4896caf2
#
_cell.length_a   1.000
_cell.length_b   1.000
_cell.length_c   1.000
_cell.angle_alpha   90.00
_cell.angle_beta   90.00
_cell.angle_gamma   90.00
#
_symmetry.space_group_name_H-M   'P 1'
#
loop_
_entity.id
_entity.type
_entity.pdbx_description
1 polymer ?
#
loop_
_entity_poly.entity_id
_entity_poly.type
_entity_poly.pdbx_seq_one_letter_code
_entity_poly.pdbx_strand_id
1 'polypeptide(L)'
;IAYIQYNNFEIKESKLHSVFDLLYKQYTSERLAYAKAHPQVSEYMSENLMYDVLCNAIKELRWTNTEILCHYPLSKLVADWDLLNEQEKTFAESPFSHVDFLVYNSLTKEPIQVIEVDGWHFHKGNEVQQARDIIKDAILTKLGIRFNRISTTTTVNEVTIRQILQLNQMATQQ
;
A
#
# COMPACT_ATOMS: atom_id res chain seq x y z
N ILE A 1 2.90 37.18 0.75
CA ILE A 1 3.04 38.64 0.48
C ILE A 1 2.28 39.45 1.53
N ALA A 2 0.98 39.21 1.78
CA ALA A 2 0.19 39.94 2.76
C ALA A 2 0.74 39.89 4.21
N TYR A 3 1.33 38.78 4.63
CA TYR A 3 1.91 38.61 5.97
C TYR A 3 3.21 39.41 6.16
N ILE A 4 3.99 39.58 5.10
CA ILE A 4 5.25 40.33 5.12
C ILE A 4 4.97 41.83 5.20
N GLN A 5 3.92 42.33 4.56
CA GLN A 5 3.49 43.73 4.63
C GLN A 5 2.97 44.15 6.00
N TYR A 6 2.34 43.22 6.74
CA TYR A 6 1.75 43.51 8.07
C TYR A 6 2.79 43.81 9.16
N ASN A 7 4.04 43.37 8.99
CA ASN A 7 5.10 43.50 10.00
C ASN A 7 6.15 44.57 9.68
N ASN A 8 5.91 45.48 8.74
CA ASN A 8 6.84 46.56 8.33
C ASN A 8 8.27 46.14 8.03
N PHE A 9 8.46 44.90 7.54
CA PHE A 9 9.78 44.45 7.06
C PHE A 9 9.91 44.73 5.58
N GLU A 10 10.65 45.79 5.21
CA GLU A 10 11.14 46.01 3.85
C GLU A 10 12.23 44.96 3.52
N ILE A 11 11.84 43.81 2.99
CA ILE A 11 12.80 42.88 2.40
C ILE A 11 13.06 43.34 0.94
N LYS A 12 14.29 43.70 0.64
CA LYS A 12 14.68 44.01 -0.72
C LYS A 12 14.39 42.80 -1.61
N GLU A 13 13.84 43.05 -2.81
CA GLU A 13 13.39 42.02 -3.76
C GLU A 13 14.47 40.96 -4.05
N SER A 14 15.76 41.39 -4.15
CA SER A 14 16.92 40.52 -4.32
C SER A 14 17.15 39.53 -3.15
N LYS A 15 16.79 39.91 -1.90
CA LYS A 15 16.89 39.04 -0.73
C LYS A 15 15.71 38.08 -0.67
N LEU A 16 14.53 38.49 -1.14
CA LEU A 16 13.37 37.65 -1.23
C LEU A 16 13.64 36.50 -2.22
N HIS A 17 14.18 36.79 -3.40
CA HIS A 17 14.57 35.77 -4.38
C HIS A 17 15.55 34.75 -3.80
N SER A 18 16.61 35.21 -3.14
CA SER A 18 17.62 34.32 -2.56
C SER A 18 17.05 33.42 -1.43
N VAL A 19 16.05 33.91 -0.65
CA VAL A 19 15.37 33.10 0.34
C VAL A 19 14.48 32.07 -0.33
N PHE A 20 13.72 32.43 -1.37
CA PHE A 20 12.92 31.46 -2.13
C PHE A 20 13.78 30.40 -2.81
N ASP A 21 14.89 30.76 -3.40
CA ASP A 21 15.83 29.83 -4.02
C ASP A 21 16.41 28.85 -3.00
N LEU A 22 16.75 29.33 -1.81
CA LEU A 22 17.24 28.48 -0.72
C LEU A 22 16.17 27.50 -0.25
N LEU A 23 14.95 27.99 0.01
CA LEU A 23 13.80 27.14 0.41
C LEU A 23 13.46 26.13 -0.68
N TYR A 24 13.47 26.52 -1.94
CA TYR A 24 13.22 25.62 -3.06
C TYR A 24 14.29 24.53 -3.18
N LYS A 25 15.57 24.89 -3.02
CA LYS A 25 16.67 23.91 -3.01
C LYS A 25 16.56 22.94 -1.84
N GLN A 26 16.25 23.44 -0.65
CA GLN A 26 16.02 22.58 0.52
C GLN A 26 14.86 21.65 0.29
N TYR A 27 13.71 22.15 -0.14
CA TYR A 27 12.51 21.36 -0.43
C TYR A 27 12.76 20.28 -1.49
N THR A 28 13.47 20.63 -2.60
CA THR A 28 13.80 19.63 -3.64
C THR A 28 14.81 18.60 -3.15
N SER A 29 15.78 19.00 -2.32
CA SER A 29 16.74 18.09 -1.70
C SER A 29 16.06 17.10 -0.75
N GLU A 30 15.17 17.59 0.11
CA GLU A 30 14.39 16.74 1.03
C GLU A 30 13.47 15.76 0.28
N ARG A 31 12.79 16.22 -0.77
CA ARG A 31 11.99 15.35 -1.62
C ARG A 31 12.80 14.26 -2.32
N LEU A 32 13.99 14.62 -2.82
CA LEU A 32 14.87 13.65 -3.47
C LEU A 32 15.41 12.63 -2.46
N ALA A 33 15.76 13.07 -1.25
CA ALA A 33 16.21 12.19 -0.18
C ALA A 33 15.06 11.24 0.25
N TYR A 34 13.85 11.77 0.39
CA TYR A 34 12.65 10.97 0.66
C TYR A 34 12.41 9.94 -0.44
N ALA A 35 12.41 10.34 -1.71
CA ALA A 35 12.17 9.43 -2.83
C ALA A 35 13.24 8.32 -2.96
N LYS A 36 14.48 8.60 -2.57
CA LYS A 36 15.56 7.60 -2.52
C LYS A 36 15.38 6.60 -1.37
N ALA A 37 14.87 7.07 -0.23
CA ALA A 37 14.63 6.24 0.94
C ALA A 37 13.31 5.42 0.83
N HIS A 38 12.36 5.89 -0.01
CA HIS A 38 11.02 5.34 -0.16
C HIS A 38 10.78 5.00 -1.63
N PRO A 39 11.17 3.80 -2.08
CA PRO A 39 11.03 3.41 -3.48
C PRO A 39 9.55 3.42 -3.89
N GLN A 40 9.28 4.00 -5.04
CA GLN A 40 7.95 4.02 -5.61
C GLN A 40 7.62 2.63 -6.18
N VAL A 41 6.66 1.95 -5.58
CA VAL A 41 6.24 0.58 -5.96
C VAL A 41 4.96 0.57 -6.79
N SER A 42 4.25 1.72 -6.84
CA SER A 42 3.01 1.90 -7.59
C SER A 42 2.90 3.33 -8.14
N GLU A 43 2.06 3.52 -9.14
CA GLU A 43 1.63 4.84 -9.61
C GLU A 43 0.71 5.55 -8.60
N TYR A 44 0.07 4.79 -7.70
CA TYR A 44 -0.86 5.32 -6.69
C TYR A 44 -0.12 5.69 -5.40
N MET A 45 -0.29 6.94 -4.96
CA MET A 45 0.33 7.44 -3.73
C MET A 45 -0.10 6.66 -2.50
N SER A 46 -1.36 6.23 -2.43
CA SER A 46 -1.90 5.45 -1.33
C SER A 46 -1.18 4.11 -1.16
N GLU A 47 -0.87 3.44 -2.25
CA GLU A 47 -0.12 2.19 -2.21
C GLU A 47 1.34 2.41 -1.81
N ASN A 48 1.99 3.46 -2.31
CA ASN A 48 3.35 3.79 -1.89
C ASN A 48 3.45 4.07 -0.39
N LEU A 49 2.48 4.82 0.17
CA LEU A 49 2.40 5.07 1.61
C LEU A 49 2.14 3.77 2.40
N MET A 50 1.25 2.91 1.90
CA MET A 50 0.97 1.62 2.53
C MET A 50 2.19 0.71 2.52
N TYR A 51 2.94 0.67 1.43
CA TYR A 51 4.20 -0.08 1.35
C TYR A 51 5.19 0.34 2.44
N ASP A 52 5.38 1.64 2.63
CA ASP A 52 6.26 2.17 3.69
C ASP A 52 5.77 1.75 5.09
N VAL A 53 4.46 1.85 5.34
CA VAL A 53 3.86 1.43 6.62
C VAL A 53 4.04 -0.08 6.85
N LEU A 54 3.84 -0.91 5.83
CA LEU A 54 4.05 -2.36 5.91
C LEU A 54 5.53 -2.71 6.18
N CYS A 55 6.46 -2.08 5.48
CA CYS A 55 7.90 -2.26 5.69
C CYS A 55 8.30 -1.91 7.13
N ASN A 56 7.83 -0.78 7.65
CA ASN A 56 8.09 -0.35 9.01
C ASN A 56 7.49 -1.32 10.03
N ALA A 57 6.25 -1.76 9.83
CA ALA A 57 5.59 -2.70 10.71
C ALA A 57 6.32 -4.05 10.78
N ILE A 58 6.74 -4.61 9.64
CA ILE A 58 7.53 -5.86 9.56
C ILE A 58 8.86 -5.72 10.30
N LYS A 59 9.54 -4.58 10.11
CA LYS A 59 10.80 -4.28 10.78
C LYS A 59 10.65 -4.18 12.30
N GLU A 60 9.62 -3.50 12.78
CA GLU A 60 9.34 -3.36 14.21
C GLU A 60 8.93 -4.68 14.86
N LEU A 61 8.19 -5.53 14.14
CA LEU A 61 7.84 -6.88 14.54
C LEU A 61 9.04 -7.85 14.52
N ARG A 62 10.18 -7.42 13.97
CA ARG A 62 11.40 -8.24 13.79
C ARG A 62 11.16 -9.52 13.00
N TRP A 63 10.29 -9.46 12.01
CA TRP A 63 9.99 -10.58 11.12
C TRP A 63 11.08 -10.71 10.04
N THR A 64 12.15 -11.41 10.37
CA THR A 64 13.37 -11.50 9.54
C THR A 64 13.17 -12.26 8.23
N ASN A 65 12.19 -13.16 8.16
CA ASN A 65 11.92 -14.00 6.98
C ASN A 65 10.59 -13.60 6.31
N THR A 66 10.28 -12.31 6.33
CA THR A 66 9.03 -11.80 5.77
C THR A 66 9.35 -10.72 4.73
N GLU A 67 8.78 -10.88 3.57
CA GLU A 67 8.92 -9.96 2.45
C GLU A 67 7.55 -9.56 1.90
N ILE A 68 7.52 -8.49 1.10
CA ILE A 68 6.34 -7.94 0.47
C ILE A 68 6.54 -8.00 -1.05
N LEU A 69 5.56 -8.55 -1.76
CA LEU A 69 5.44 -8.44 -3.21
C LEU A 69 4.29 -7.50 -3.52
N CYS A 70 4.55 -6.55 -4.43
CA CYS A 70 3.56 -5.59 -4.91
C CYS A 70 2.95 -6.10 -6.21
N HIS A 71 1.64 -5.84 -6.42
CA HIS A 71 0.91 -6.21 -7.63
C HIS A 71 1.09 -7.68 -8.02
N TYR A 72 1.00 -8.57 -7.02
CA TYR A 72 1.25 -9.98 -7.26
C TYR A 72 0.09 -10.62 -8.01
N PRO A 73 0.33 -11.30 -9.16
CA PRO A 73 -0.74 -11.88 -9.97
C PRO A 73 -1.58 -12.90 -9.20
N LEU A 74 -2.90 -12.75 -9.26
CA LEU A 74 -3.83 -13.63 -8.54
C LEU A 74 -3.69 -15.09 -8.97
N SER A 75 -3.45 -15.34 -10.27
CA SER A 75 -3.22 -16.68 -10.82
C SER A 75 -2.08 -17.43 -10.15
N LYS A 76 -1.07 -16.74 -9.66
CA LYS A 76 0.08 -17.36 -8.98
C LYS A 76 -0.18 -17.71 -7.51
N LEU A 77 -1.28 -17.23 -6.94
CA LEU A 77 -1.75 -17.63 -5.62
C LEU A 77 -2.59 -18.90 -5.67
N VAL A 78 -3.12 -19.26 -6.84
CA VAL A 78 -3.97 -20.43 -7.02
C VAL A 78 -3.12 -21.70 -7.09
N ALA A 79 -3.06 -22.44 -5.98
CA ALA A 79 -2.39 -23.72 -5.90
C ALA A 79 -3.26 -24.86 -6.46
N ASP A 80 -4.57 -24.79 -6.25
CA ASP A 80 -5.55 -25.77 -6.71
C ASP A 80 -6.70 -25.05 -7.45
N TRP A 81 -6.75 -25.21 -8.76
CA TRP A 81 -7.73 -24.58 -9.64
C TRP A 81 -9.11 -25.22 -9.54
N ASP A 82 -9.22 -26.44 -9.03
CA ASP A 82 -10.50 -27.14 -8.88
C ASP A 82 -11.36 -26.54 -7.74
N LEU A 83 -10.79 -25.75 -6.86
CA LEU A 83 -11.51 -24.98 -5.86
C LEU A 83 -12.34 -23.83 -6.46
N LEU A 84 -11.99 -23.39 -7.67
CA LEU A 84 -12.58 -22.21 -8.29
C LEU A 84 -13.65 -22.60 -9.33
N ASN A 85 -14.73 -21.84 -9.38
CA ASN A 85 -15.68 -21.94 -10.48
C ASN A 85 -15.16 -21.26 -11.74
N GLU A 86 -15.84 -21.44 -12.89
CA GLU A 86 -15.38 -20.94 -14.19
C GLU A 86 -15.25 -19.40 -14.25
N GLN A 87 -16.11 -18.66 -13.54
CA GLN A 87 -16.02 -17.20 -13.45
C GLN A 87 -14.79 -16.78 -12.66
N GLU A 88 -14.51 -17.44 -11.55
CA GLU A 88 -13.35 -17.19 -10.70
C GLU A 88 -12.04 -17.56 -11.41
N LYS A 89 -12.02 -18.69 -12.15
CA LYS A 89 -10.88 -19.08 -12.99
C LYS A 89 -10.56 -18.01 -14.02
N THR A 90 -11.56 -17.61 -14.81
CA THR A 90 -11.42 -16.55 -15.82
C THR A 90 -10.91 -15.25 -15.19
N PHE A 91 -11.41 -14.88 -14.01
CA PHE A 91 -10.97 -13.69 -13.31
C PHE A 91 -9.52 -13.82 -12.83
N ALA A 92 -9.15 -14.95 -12.22
CA ALA A 92 -7.80 -15.19 -11.69
C ALA A 92 -6.74 -15.28 -12.81
N GLU A 93 -7.07 -15.83 -13.97
CA GLU A 93 -6.19 -15.92 -15.13
C GLU A 93 -5.94 -14.58 -15.84
N SER A 94 -6.80 -13.60 -15.60
CA SER A 94 -6.65 -12.28 -16.21
C SER A 94 -5.32 -11.63 -15.81
N PRO A 95 -4.52 -11.10 -16.74
CA PRO A 95 -3.27 -10.43 -16.44
C PRO A 95 -3.45 -9.14 -15.64
N PHE A 96 -4.69 -8.63 -15.57
CA PHE A 96 -5.06 -7.46 -14.80
C PHE A 96 -5.55 -7.80 -13.38
N SER A 97 -5.63 -9.08 -13.04
CA SER A 97 -6.04 -9.53 -11.71
C SER A 97 -4.81 -9.78 -10.85
N HIS A 98 -4.61 -8.91 -9.87
CA HIS A 98 -3.52 -8.98 -8.92
C HIS A 98 -4.01 -8.57 -7.52
N VAL A 99 -3.22 -8.87 -6.52
CA VAL A 99 -3.35 -8.32 -5.18
C VAL A 99 -2.38 -7.16 -5.01
N ASP A 100 -2.76 -6.11 -4.27
CA ASP A 100 -1.92 -4.92 -4.13
C ASP A 100 -0.63 -5.28 -3.39
N PHE A 101 -0.74 -5.95 -2.25
CA PHE A 101 0.42 -6.44 -1.49
C PHE A 101 0.22 -7.87 -1.03
N LEU A 102 1.21 -8.71 -1.30
CA LEU A 102 1.35 -10.04 -0.73
C LEU A 102 2.48 -10.03 0.29
N VAL A 103 2.14 -10.20 1.58
CA VAL A 103 3.11 -10.46 2.64
C VAL A 103 3.32 -11.97 2.71
N TYR A 104 4.55 -12.42 2.59
CA TYR A 104 4.87 -13.85 2.52
C TYR A 104 6.13 -14.22 3.29
N ASN A 105 6.26 -15.48 3.66
CA ASN A 105 7.49 -16.02 4.26
C ASN A 105 8.53 -16.27 3.16
N SER A 106 9.67 -15.59 3.21
CA SER A 106 10.70 -15.68 2.17
C SER A 106 11.43 -17.02 2.11
N LEU A 107 11.37 -17.82 3.18
CA LEU A 107 11.97 -19.17 3.23
C LEU A 107 11.01 -20.22 2.68
N THR A 108 9.78 -20.29 3.22
CA THR A 108 8.80 -21.32 2.84
C THR A 108 8.04 -20.96 1.56
N LYS A 109 8.08 -19.69 1.16
CA LYS A 109 7.29 -19.10 0.06
C LYS A 109 5.78 -19.09 0.29
N GLU A 110 5.36 -19.38 1.51
CA GLU A 110 3.94 -19.40 1.89
C GLU A 110 3.40 -17.97 2.06
N PRO A 111 2.20 -17.69 1.55
CA PRO A 111 1.51 -16.44 1.79
C PRO A 111 1.15 -16.33 3.29
N ILE A 112 1.47 -15.18 3.88
CA ILE A 112 1.07 -14.85 5.26
C ILE A 112 -0.25 -14.10 5.20
N GLN A 113 -0.32 -13.08 4.34
CA GLN A 113 -1.47 -12.21 4.24
C GLN A 113 -1.46 -11.38 2.96
N VAL A 114 -2.64 -11.09 2.45
CA VAL A 114 -2.88 -10.08 1.40
C VAL A 114 -3.39 -8.79 2.05
N ILE A 115 -2.86 -7.66 1.61
CA ILE A 115 -3.35 -6.32 1.95
C ILE A 115 -3.79 -5.63 0.66
N GLU A 116 -5.05 -5.20 0.62
CA GLU A 116 -5.65 -4.41 -0.46
C GLU A 116 -5.83 -2.96 0.01
N VAL A 117 -5.60 -2.00 -0.86
CA VAL A 117 -5.71 -0.57 -0.55
C VAL A 117 -6.90 0.03 -1.30
N ASP A 118 -7.97 0.28 -0.57
CA ASP A 118 -9.17 0.88 -1.14
C ASP A 118 -9.05 2.40 -1.23
N GLY A 119 -8.82 2.92 -2.44
CA GLY A 119 -8.77 4.36 -2.71
C GLY A 119 -10.15 5.01 -2.64
N TRP A 120 -10.21 6.26 -2.11
CA TRP A 120 -11.44 7.06 -1.98
C TRP A 120 -12.24 7.20 -3.28
N HIS A 121 -11.55 7.27 -4.42
CA HIS A 121 -12.20 7.54 -5.71
C HIS A 121 -12.95 6.33 -6.30
N PHE A 122 -12.73 5.12 -5.80
CA PHE A 122 -13.27 3.90 -6.39
C PHE A 122 -14.64 3.48 -5.82
N HIS A 123 -15.08 4.04 -4.67
CA HIS A 123 -16.25 3.55 -3.94
C HIS A 123 -17.60 4.19 -4.29
N LYS A 124 -17.64 5.31 -5.00
CA LYS A 124 -18.93 5.93 -5.37
C LYS A 124 -19.37 5.52 -6.76
N GLY A 125 -20.16 4.44 -6.84
CA GLY A 125 -20.99 4.14 -8.02
C GLY A 125 -20.36 3.27 -9.10
N ASN A 126 -19.26 2.54 -8.82
CA ASN A 126 -18.68 1.61 -9.79
C ASN A 126 -19.08 0.16 -9.47
N GLU A 127 -20.26 -0.26 -9.92
CA GLU A 127 -20.78 -1.62 -9.75
C GLU A 127 -19.83 -2.68 -10.32
N VAL A 128 -19.11 -2.37 -11.40
CA VAL A 128 -18.12 -3.27 -12.01
C VAL A 128 -16.94 -3.53 -11.06
N GLN A 129 -16.45 -2.49 -10.41
CA GLN A 129 -15.35 -2.65 -9.45
C GLN A 129 -15.80 -3.45 -8.23
N GLN A 130 -16.99 -3.18 -7.70
CA GLN A 130 -17.55 -3.94 -6.57
C GLN A 130 -17.70 -5.44 -6.93
N ALA A 131 -18.19 -5.75 -8.14
CA ALA A 131 -18.29 -7.13 -8.59
C ALA A 131 -16.92 -7.82 -8.67
N ARG A 132 -15.88 -7.12 -9.15
CA ARG A 132 -14.49 -7.62 -9.20
C ARG A 132 -13.94 -7.88 -7.80
N ASP A 133 -14.20 -6.98 -6.86
CA ASP A 133 -13.76 -7.11 -5.47
C ASP A 133 -14.41 -8.34 -4.79
N ILE A 134 -15.71 -8.56 -5.01
CA ILE A 134 -16.43 -9.73 -4.50
C ILE A 134 -15.82 -11.03 -5.04
N ILE A 135 -15.49 -11.08 -6.34
CA ILE A 135 -14.89 -12.28 -6.94
C ILE A 135 -13.49 -12.51 -6.35
N LYS A 136 -12.67 -11.46 -6.23
CA LYS A 136 -11.34 -11.56 -5.63
C LYS A 136 -11.40 -12.07 -4.19
N ASP A 137 -12.30 -11.52 -3.38
CA ASP A 137 -12.50 -11.93 -1.98
C ASP A 137 -12.94 -13.40 -1.86
N ALA A 138 -13.85 -13.85 -2.76
CA ALA A 138 -14.27 -15.23 -2.82
C ALA A 138 -13.11 -16.18 -3.15
N ILE A 139 -12.25 -15.81 -4.11
CA ILE A 139 -11.06 -16.58 -4.47
C ILE A 139 -10.11 -16.67 -3.28
N LEU A 140 -9.72 -15.54 -2.68
CA LEU A 140 -8.79 -15.53 -1.54
C LEU A 140 -9.32 -16.36 -0.37
N THR A 141 -10.64 -16.30 -0.10
CA THR A 141 -11.31 -17.10 0.92
C THR A 141 -11.20 -18.60 0.63
N LYS A 142 -11.48 -19.03 -0.61
CA LYS A 142 -11.38 -20.44 -1.03
C LYS A 142 -9.96 -20.99 -0.97
N LEU A 143 -8.98 -20.14 -1.26
CA LEU A 143 -7.56 -20.48 -1.15
C LEU A 143 -7.05 -20.49 0.31
N GLY A 144 -7.88 -20.11 1.28
CA GLY A 144 -7.49 -20.01 2.69
C GLY A 144 -6.48 -18.89 2.95
N ILE A 145 -6.34 -17.94 2.02
CA ILE A 145 -5.42 -16.82 2.15
C ILE A 145 -6.10 -15.70 2.91
N ARG A 146 -5.48 -15.25 3.99
CA ARG A 146 -5.97 -14.13 4.78
C ARG A 146 -5.81 -12.83 4.01
N PHE A 147 -6.80 -11.97 4.07
CA PHE A 147 -6.72 -10.66 3.44
C PHE A 147 -7.41 -9.58 4.27
N ASN A 148 -6.96 -8.35 4.11
CA ASN A 148 -7.57 -7.17 4.70
C ASN A 148 -7.63 -6.07 3.64
N ARG A 149 -8.78 -5.39 3.58
CA ARG A 149 -8.96 -4.17 2.80
C ARG A 149 -8.80 -2.96 3.71
N ILE A 150 -7.95 -2.04 3.29
CA ILE A 150 -7.62 -0.86 4.08
C ILE A 150 -8.05 0.37 3.29
N SER A 151 -9.08 1.05 3.82
CA SER A 151 -9.57 2.29 3.20
C SER A 151 -8.61 3.45 3.47
N THR A 152 -8.29 4.20 2.42
CA THR A 152 -7.48 5.43 2.52
C THR A 152 -8.21 6.58 3.20
N THR A 153 -9.50 6.43 3.51
CA THR A 153 -10.30 7.42 4.24
C THR A 153 -10.09 7.37 5.75
N THR A 154 -9.56 6.26 6.25
CA THR A 154 -9.22 6.11 7.66
C THR A 154 -7.75 6.45 7.87
N THR A 155 -7.43 7.06 9.02
CA THR A 155 -6.03 7.29 9.40
C THR A 155 -5.37 5.92 9.64
N VAL A 156 -4.76 5.39 8.61
CA VAL A 156 -3.97 4.17 8.70
C VAL A 156 -2.63 4.56 9.33
N ASN A 157 -2.37 4.05 10.51
CA ASN A 157 -1.09 4.22 11.17
C ASN A 157 -0.41 2.85 11.35
N GLU A 158 0.89 2.88 11.62
CA GLU A 158 1.71 1.68 11.84
C GLU A 158 1.14 0.77 12.95
N VAL A 159 0.48 1.34 13.95
CA VAL A 159 -0.14 0.57 15.06
C VAL A 159 -1.26 -0.31 14.53
N THR A 160 -2.14 0.23 13.69
CA THR A 160 -3.23 -0.52 13.08
C THR A 160 -2.72 -1.66 12.21
N ILE A 161 -1.72 -1.39 11.37
CA ILE A 161 -1.12 -2.41 10.50
C ILE A 161 -0.42 -3.50 11.32
N ARG A 162 0.33 -3.12 12.37
CA ARG A 162 0.93 -4.10 13.28
C ARG A 162 -0.10 -5.01 13.93
N GLN A 163 -1.23 -4.44 14.39
CA GLN A 163 -2.32 -5.23 14.95
C GLN A 163 -2.90 -6.22 13.92
N ILE A 164 -3.14 -5.78 12.69
CA ILE A 164 -3.62 -6.65 11.62
C ILE A 164 -2.64 -7.80 11.36
N LEU A 165 -1.34 -7.50 11.26
CA LEU A 165 -0.32 -8.53 11.05
C LEU A 165 -0.19 -9.48 12.24
N GLN A 166 -0.17 -8.99 13.48
CA GLN A 166 -0.02 -9.80 14.71
C GLN A 166 -1.21 -10.71 15.00
N LEU A 167 -2.44 -10.22 14.84
CA LEU A 167 -3.65 -11.02 15.04
C LEU A 167 -3.65 -12.26 14.13
N ASN A 168 -3.02 -12.14 12.98
CA ASN A 168 -2.93 -13.20 12.02
C ASN A 168 -1.87 -14.26 12.36
N GLN A 169 -0.81 -13.91 13.10
CA GLN A 169 0.17 -14.90 13.58
C GLN A 169 -0.37 -15.82 14.68
N MET A 170 -1.16 -15.27 15.60
CA MET A 170 -1.71 -16.07 16.72
C MET A 170 -2.65 -17.18 16.23
N ALA A 171 -3.32 -16.97 15.10
CA ALA A 171 -4.23 -17.96 14.53
C ALA A 171 -3.52 -19.07 13.72
N THR A 172 -2.22 -18.93 13.43
CA THR A 172 -1.43 -19.94 12.68
C THR A 172 -0.72 -20.92 13.62
N GLN A 173 -0.70 -20.64 14.92
CA GLN A 173 -0.03 -21.48 15.95
C GLN A 173 -1.01 -22.37 16.72
N GLN A 174 -2.27 -22.42 16.34
CA GLN A 174 -3.31 -23.36 16.83
C GLN A 174 -3.63 -24.42 15.79
#